data_0eef2ed43fa1cd843733623d60325ae3
#
_entry.id   0eef2ed43fa1cd843733623d60325ae3
#
_cell.length_a   1.000
_cell.length_b   1.000
_cell.length_c   1.000
_cell.angle_alpha   90.00
_cell.angle_beta   90.00
_cell.angle_gamma   90.00
#
_symmetry.space_group_name_H-M   'P 1'
#
loop_
_entity.id
_entity.type
_entity.pdbx_description
1 polymer ?
#
loop_
_entity_poly.entity_id
_entity_poly.type
_entity_poly.pdbx_seq_one_letter_code
_entity_poly.pdbx_strand_id
1 'polypeptide(L)'
;MTEYHKKNGVLEGLWTRWYGNGQKAEEGLYKNGKRSGNWNAWYKNVKKKYTSQYLAGKRSGTYREWNSRGKKIKEIDYSDGTRIREYIVVKDDNGFMEINKVYGTLDGSWIRWYAEGKKEEDGEYKGGMKIGTWSRYNMTGVVVEEWNYDNNGRNLCEITYYNNGTVKRYCDYFSKTIQEYNMDGSMKGEKVPF
;
A
#
# COMPACT_ATOMS: atom_id res chain seq x y z
N MET A 1 33.97 1.75 -0.90
CA MET A 1 34.80 1.76 0.33
C MET A 1 33.90 1.51 1.53
N THR A 2 34.42 0.85 2.59
CA THR A 2 33.68 0.62 3.83
C THR A 2 34.58 0.97 5.01
N GLU A 3 34.07 1.76 5.93
CA GLU A 3 34.72 2.15 7.17
C GLU A 3 33.99 1.53 8.36
N TYR A 4 34.72 0.97 9.30
CA TYR A 4 34.16 0.33 10.49
C TYR A 4 35.20 0.21 11.61
N HIS A 5 34.71 0.07 12.83
CA HIS A 5 35.53 -0.20 13.99
C HIS A 5 35.26 -1.60 14.53
N LYS A 6 36.29 -2.21 15.10
CA LYS A 6 36.19 -3.47 15.84
C LYS A 6 36.76 -3.32 17.24
N LYS A 7 36.08 -3.94 18.21
CA LYS A 7 36.59 -4.13 19.57
C LYS A 7 36.67 -5.63 19.83
N ASN A 8 37.88 -6.12 20.18
CA ASN A 8 38.13 -7.54 20.35
C ASN A 8 37.68 -8.42 19.17
N GLY A 9 37.92 -7.96 17.93
CA GLY A 9 37.54 -8.66 16.70
C GLY A 9 36.05 -8.52 16.29
N VAL A 10 35.22 -7.95 17.13
CA VAL A 10 33.77 -7.78 16.90
C VAL A 10 33.44 -6.35 16.43
N LEU A 11 32.51 -6.20 15.48
CA LEU A 11 32.06 -4.89 15.02
C LEU A 11 31.46 -4.10 16.19
N GLU A 12 31.95 -2.85 16.35
CA GLU A 12 31.54 -1.93 17.42
C GLU A 12 31.59 -0.48 16.91
N GLY A 13 30.55 0.33 17.19
CA GLY A 13 30.50 1.73 16.81
C GLY A 13 29.99 1.95 15.38
N LEU A 14 30.36 3.11 14.82
CA LEU A 14 29.88 3.54 13.50
C LEU A 14 30.40 2.63 12.39
N TRP A 15 29.50 2.27 11.50
CA TRP A 15 29.78 1.57 10.25
C TRP A 15 29.24 2.39 9.09
N THR A 16 30.08 2.65 8.07
CA THR A 16 29.72 3.43 6.90
C THR A 16 30.22 2.75 5.63
N ARG A 17 29.35 2.67 4.62
CA ARG A 17 29.67 2.23 3.27
C ARG A 17 29.48 3.36 2.29
N TRP A 18 30.40 3.50 1.34
CA TRP A 18 30.45 4.55 0.33
C TRP A 18 30.32 3.98 -1.06
N TYR A 19 29.72 4.73 -1.95
CA TYR A 19 29.77 4.47 -3.39
C TYR A 19 31.17 4.81 -3.94
N GLY A 20 31.49 4.32 -5.16
CA GLY A 20 32.74 4.64 -5.84
C GLY A 20 32.94 6.14 -6.19
N ASN A 21 31.83 6.90 -6.22
CA ASN A 21 31.85 8.35 -6.44
C ASN A 21 32.04 9.17 -5.14
N GLY A 22 32.36 8.54 -4.03
CA GLY A 22 32.60 9.20 -2.74
C GLY A 22 31.34 9.53 -1.94
N GLN A 23 30.14 9.25 -2.45
CA GLN A 23 28.90 9.50 -1.74
C GLN A 23 28.57 8.36 -0.78
N LYS A 24 27.96 8.71 0.35
CA LYS A 24 27.51 7.75 1.36
C LYS A 24 26.43 6.84 0.78
N ALA A 25 26.60 5.52 0.91
CA ALA A 25 25.67 4.53 0.43
C ALA A 25 24.80 3.96 1.58
N GLU A 26 25.40 3.75 2.75
CA GLU A 26 24.72 3.21 3.94
C GLU A 26 25.49 3.57 5.19
N GLU A 27 24.81 3.84 6.30
CA GLU A 27 25.43 4.01 7.61
C GLU A 27 24.54 3.50 8.74
N GLY A 28 25.19 3.14 9.84
CA GLY A 28 24.52 2.72 11.06
C GLY A 28 25.49 2.35 12.16
N LEU A 29 24.98 1.93 13.29
CA LEU A 29 25.78 1.52 14.44
C LEU A 29 25.78 0.00 14.59
N TYR A 30 26.93 -0.53 14.98
CA TYR A 30 27.07 -1.88 15.53
C TYR A 30 27.33 -1.81 17.03
N LYS A 31 26.73 -2.74 17.77
CA LYS A 31 27.00 -2.98 19.18
C LYS A 31 27.13 -4.49 19.40
N ASN A 32 28.28 -4.93 19.90
CA ASN A 32 28.59 -6.34 20.08
C ASN A 32 28.33 -7.18 18.80
N GLY A 33 28.76 -6.70 17.63
CA GLY A 33 28.61 -7.37 16.33
C GLY A 33 27.21 -7.34 15.73
N LYS A 34 26.22 -6.72 16.41
CA LYS A 34 24.83 -6.65 15.96
C LYS A 34 24.47 -5.22 15.57
N ARG A 35 23.62 -5.05 14.53
CA ARG A 35 23.06 -3.75 14.19
C ARG A 35 22.30 -3.17 15.37
N SER A 36 22.48 -1.85 15.63
CA SER A 36 21.87 -1.13 16.74
C SER A 36 21.51 0.28 16.30
N GLY A 37 20.44 0.84 16.90
CA GLY A 37 20.00 2.22 16.60
C GLY A 37 19.56 2.42 15.15
N ASN A 38 19.72 3.64 14.65
CA ASN A 38 19.26 4.04 13.33
C ASN A 38 20.24 3.59 12.24
N TRP A 39 19.66 3.06 11.17
CA TRP A 39 20.35 2.71 9.93
C TRP A 39 19.72 3.47 8.78
N ASN A 40 20.57 4.09 7.95
CA ASN A 40 20.15 4.89 6.80
C ASN A 40 20.90 4.42 5.56
N ALA A 41 20.21 4.42 4.42
CA ALA A 41 20.84 4.20 3.13
C ALA A 41 20.37 5.23 2.10
N TRP A 42 21.21 5.46 1.11
CA TRP A 42 20.98 6.41 0.03
C TRP A 42 21.25 5.77 -1.32
N TYR A 43 20.63 6.29 -2.34
CA TYR A 43 20.94 6.03 -3.73
C TYR A 43 22.18 6.84 -4.17
N LYS A 44 22.76 6.48 -5.30
CA LYS A 44 23.88 7.26 -5.91
C LYS A 44 23.53 8.73 -6.20
N ASN A 45 22.24 9.06 -6.31
CA ASN A 45 21.75 10.43 -6.50
C ASN A 45 21.44 11.15 -5.17
N VAL A 46 22.02 10.72 -4.07
CA VAL A 46 21.90 11.19 -2.67
C VAL A 46 20.50 11.14 -2.07
N LYS A 47 19.49 10.73 -2.82
CA LYS A 47 18.15 10.54 -2.26
C LYS A 47 18.12 9.36 -1.30
N LYS A 48 17.32 9.47 -0.25
CA LYS A 48 17.13 8.38 0.72
C LYS A 48 16.62 7.12 0.00
N LYS A 49 17.22 5.98 0.35
CA LYS A 49 16.80 4.66 -0.11
C LYS A 49 15.98 3.97 0.97
N TYR A 50 16.49 3.92 2.20
CA TYR A 50 15.72 3.43 3.34
C TYR A 50 16.20 4.05 4.66
N THR A 51 15.31 3.99 5.67
CA THR A 51 15.63 4.15 7.08
C THR A 51 15.12 2.94 7.85
N SER A 52 15.83 2.52 8.88
CA SER A 52 15.44 1.39 9.75
C SER A 52 15.98 1.61 11.15
N GLN A 53 15.31 1.06 12.14
CA GLN A 53 15.81 0.99 13.51
C GLN A 53 16.10 -0.47 13.88
N TYR A 54 17.13 -0.66 14.69
CA TYR A 54 17.54 -1.98 15.20
C TYR A 54 17.75 -1.95 16.71
N LEU A 55 17.29 -2.99 17.36
CA LEU A 55 17.59 -3.29 18.76
C LEU A 55 18.16 -4.71 18.83
N ALA A 56 19.39 -4.81 19.32
CA ALA A 56 20.12 -6.09 19.46
C ALA A 56 20.14 -6.97 18.19
N GLY A 57 20.23 -6.34 17.00
CA GLY A 57 20.26 -7.01 15.68
C GLY A 57 18.91 -7.26 15.05
N LYS A 58 17.80 -7.10 15.79
CA LYS A 58 16.44 -7.21 15.26
C LYS A 58 15.89 -5.85 14.84
N ARG A 59 15.09 -5.80 13.78
CA ARG A 59 14.36 -4.57 13.43
C ARG A 59 13.35 -4.21 14.52
N SER A 60 13.31 -2.93 14.87
CA SER A 60 12.41 -2.35 15.87
C SER A 60 11.96 -0.97 15.38
N GLY A 61 10.70 -0.57 15.66
CA GLY A 61 10.16 0.68 15.14
C GLY A 61 9.93 0.65 13.63
N THR A 62 9.91 1.81 13.00
CA THR A 62 9.46 1.95 11.62
C THR A 62 10.62 1.82 10.61
N TYR A 63 10.49 0.88 9.67
CA TYR A 63 11.26 0.83 8.43
C TYR A 63 10.55 1.62 7.35
N ARG A 64 11.26 2.48 6.62
CA ARG A 64 10.75 3.19 5.44
C ARG A 64 11.67 3.00 4.26
N GLU A 65 11.09 2.83 3.07
CA GLU A 65 11.82 2.69 1.82
C GLU A 65 11.24 3.62 0.76
N TRP A 66 12.13 4.22 -0.01
CA TRP A 66 11.81 5.12 -1.12
C TRP A 66 12.44 4.61 -2.41
N ASN A 67 11.82 4.90 -3.55
CA ASN A 67 12.45 4.69 -4.84
C ASN A 67 13.49 5.78 -5.15
N SER A 68 14.26 5.61 -6.23
CA SER A 68 15.31 6.56 -6.65
C SER A 68 14.78 7.96 -7.03
N ARG A 69 13.46 8.11 -7.25
CA ARG A 69 12.80 9.41 -7.47
C ARG A 69 12.41 10.10 -6.16
N GLY A 70 12.46 9.38 -5.01
CA GLY A 70 12.12 9.88 -3.68
C GLY A 70 10.66 9.64 -3.26
N LYS A 71 9.87 8.90 -4.05
CA LYS A 71 8.53 8.45 -3.65
C LYS A 71 8.66 7.31 -2.64
N LYS A 72 7.95 7.39 -1.51
CA LYS A 72 7.86 6.29 -0.53
C LYS A 72 7.14 5.11 -1.19
N ILE A 73 7.73 3.93 -1.08
CA ILE A 73 7.21 2.67 -1.66
C ILE A 73 6.95 1.60 -0.61
N LYS A 74 7.45 1.78 0.61
CA LYS A 74 7.23 0.84 1.70
C LYS A 74 7.35 1.54 3.05
N GLU A 75 6.46 1.17 3.97
CA GLU A 75 6.56 1.49 5.39
C GLU A 75 6.15 0.24 6.18
N ILE A 76 6.96 -0.16 7.15
CA ILE A 76 6.71 -1.36 7.97
C ILE A 76 7.04 -1.03 9.41
N ASP A 77 6.09 -1.27 10.30
CA ASP A 77 6.34 -1.21 11.74
C ASP A 77 6.76 -2.59 12.26
N TYR A 78 7.84 -2.61 13.02
CA TYR A 78 8.40 -3.81 13.65
C TYR A 78 8.37 -3.72 15.17
N SER A 79 8.05 -4.84 15.82
CA SER A 79 8.29 -5.07 17.23
C SER A 79 9.08 -6.36 17.38
N ASP A 80 10.24 -6.29 18.02
CA ASP A 80 11.18 -7.43 18.24
C ASP A 80 11.42 -8.28 16.96
N GLY A 81 11.55 -7.61 15.81
CA GLY A 81 11.78 -8.25 14.50
C GLY A 81 10.50 -8.73 13.80
N THR A 82 9.34 -8.72 14.45
CA THR A 82 8.07 -9.11 13.88
C THR A 82 7.42 -7.92 13.19
N ARG A 83 6.89 -8.12 11.97
CA ARG A 83 6.12 -7.11 11.25
C ARG A 83 4.74 -6.99 11.87
N ILE A 84 4.33 -5.75 12.20
CA ILE A 84 3.02 -5.43 12.76
C ILE A 84 2.12 -4.83 11.69
N ARG A 85 2.58 -3.76 11.05
CA ARG A 85 1.87 -3.05 9.99
C ARG A 85 2.77 -2.90 8.79
N GLU A 86 2.18 -2.96 7.60
CA GLU A 86 2.89 -2.80 6.34
C GLU A 86 2.07 -1.92 5.40
N TYR A 87 2.69 -0.89 4.85
CA TYR A 87 2.25 -0.21 3.64
C TYR A 87 3.24 -0.56 2.53
N ILE A 88 2.76 -1.06 1.41
CA ILE A 88 3.59 -1.52 0.29
C ILE A 88 2.98 -1.01 -1.02
N VAL A 89 3.84 -0.54 -1.92
CA VAL A 89 3.49 -0.29 -3.31
C VAL A 89 3.99 -1.46 -4.15
N VAL A 90 3.08 -2.18 -4.77
CA VAL A 90 3.36 -3.30 -5.68
C VAL A 90 3.14 -2.82 -7.11
N LYS A 91 4.11 -3.05 -8.01
CA LYS A 91 3.99 -2.76 -9.43
C LYS A 91 3.74 -4.04 -10.21
N ASP A 92 2.89 -3.94 -11.22
CA ASP A 92 2.70 -4.94 -12.28
C ASP A 92 2.77 -4.28 -13.66
N ASP A 93 2.51 -5.05 -14.73
CA ASP A 93 2.58 -4.56 -16.11
C ASP A 93 1.49 -3.53 -16.45
N ASN A 94 0.38 -3.53 -15.72
CA ASN A 94 -0.79 -2.69 -15.97
C ASN A 94 -0.86 -1.45 -15.06
N GLY A 95 0.05 -1.34 -14.07
CA GLY A 95 0.03 -0.21 -13.15
C GLY A 95 0.71 -0.49 -11.81
N PHE A 96 0.09 -0.05 -10.73
CA PHE A 96 0.60 -0.33 -9.38
C PHE A 96 -0.54 -0.36 -8.36
N MET A 97 -0.30 -1.05 -7.25
CA MET A 97 -1.21 -1.12 -6.12
C MET A 97 -0.56 -0.56 -4.86
N GLU A 98 -1.33 0.14 -4.06
CA GLU A 98 -0.99 0.54 -2.70
C GLU A 98 -1.82 -0.33 -1.75
N ILE A 99 -1.14 -1.09 -0.90
CA ILE A 99 -1.78 -2.04 0.01
C ILE A 99 -1.34 -1.83 1.45
N ASN A 100 -2.26 -2.01 2.37
CA ASN A 100 -1.99 -2.03 3.80
C ASN A 100 -2.27 -3.41 4.39
N LYS A 101 -1.43 -3.82 5.34
CA LYS A 101 -1.54 -5.09 6.06
C LYS A 101 -1.29 -4.90 7.54
N VAL A 102 -1.99 -5.68 8.35
CA VAL A 102 -1.72 -5.86 9.79
C VAL A 102 -1.45 -7.34 10.03
N TYR A 103 -0.30 -7.66 10.62
CA TYR A 103 0.19 -9.04 10.80
C TYR A 103 0.14 -9.90 9.53
N GLY A 104 0.45 -9.29 8.37
CA GLY A 104 0.47 -9.97 7.06
C GLY A 104 -0.90 -10.08 6.37
N THR A 105 -2.00 -9.76 7.04
CA THR A 105 -3.36 -9.79 6.50
C THR A 105 -3.73 -8.40 5.96
N LEU A 106 -4.46 -8.32 4.83
CA LEU A 106 -4.97 -7.07 4.30
C LEU A 106 -5.86 -6.38 5.33
N ASP A 107 -5.52 -5.12 5.69
CA ASP A 107 -6.25 -4.34 6.69
C ASP A 107 -5.96 -2.85 6.45
N GLY A 108 -7.00 -2.06 6.20
CA GLY A 108 -6.93 -0.66 5.80
C GLY A 108 -7.13 -0.45 4.30
N SER A 109 -6.77 0.74 3.82
CA SER A 109 -7.00 1.14 2.43
C SER A 109 -6.25 0.27 1.42
N TRP A 110 -6.91 0.01 0.31
CA TRP A 110 -6.37 -0.66 -0.86
C TRP A 110 -6.69 0.19 -2.09
N ILE A 111 -5.68 0.48 -2.92
CA ILE A 111 -5.84 1.31 -4.12
C ILE A 111 -5.08 0.68 -5.26
N ARG A 112 -5.74 0.53 -6.41
CA ARG A 112 -5.13 0.19 -7.68
C ARG A 112 -5.09 1.39 -8.60
N TRP A 113 -3.99 1.54 -9.32
CA TRP A 113 -3.73 2.64 -10.23
C TRP A 113 -3.41 2.11 -11.62
N TYR A 114 -3.95 2.74 -12.64
CA TYR A 114 -3.49 2.56 -14.02
C TYR A 114 -2.02 3.00 -14.17
N ALA A 115 -1.36 2.53 -15.24
CA ALA A 115 0.03 2.88 -15.55
C ALA A 115 0.25 4.39 -15.68
N GLU A 116 -0.75 5.12 -16.17
CA GLU A 116 -0.77 6.58 -16.32
C GLU A 116 -0.94 7.34 -14.99
N GLY A 117 -1.11 6.61 -13.87
CA GLY A 117 -1.24 7.19 -12.54
C GLY A 117 -2.63 7.69 -12.19
N LYS A 118 -3.67 7.29 -12.93
CA LYS A 118 -5.07 7.48 -12.56
C LYS A 118 -5.56 6.31 -11.74
N LYS A 119 -6.48 6.56 -10.81
CA LYS A 119 -7.08 5.52 -9.99
C LYS A 119 -7.92 4.58 -10.86
N GLU A 120 -7.75 3.26 -10.67
CA GLU A 120 -8.51 2.20 -11.32
C GLU A 120 -9.57 1.61 -10.39
N GLU A 121 -9.19 1.31 -9.15
CA GLU A 121 -10.09 0.76 -8.13
C GLU A 121 -9.60 1.17 -6.75
N ASP A 122 -10.51 1.42 -5.81
CA ASP A 122 -10.18 1.58 -4.40
C ASP A 122 -11.26 1.06 -3.47
N GLY A 123 -10.85 0.83 -2.22
CA GLY A 123 -11.70 0.35 -1.15
C GLY A 123 -10.92 0.09 0.12
N GLU A 124 -11.54 -0.60 1.04
CA GLU A 124 -10.97 -0.89 2.35
C GLU A 124 -11.09 -2.38 2.69
N TYR A 125 -10.03 -2.91 3.29
CA TYR A 125 -10.02 -4.25 3.89
C TYR A 125 -10.01 -4.18 5.41
N LYS A 126 -10.66 -5.15 6.04
CA LYS A 126 -10.52 -5.42 7.47
C LYS A 126 -10.39 -6.92 7.70
N GLY A 127 -9.27 -7.33 8.30
CA GLY A 127 -9.00 -8.75 8.54
C GLY A 127 -9.04 -9.62 7.27
N GLY A 128 -8.65 -9.07 6.10
CA GLY A 128 -8.65 -9.75 4.80
C GLY A 128 -9.97 -9.69 4.03
N MET A 129 -11.03 -9.15 4.62
CA MET A 129 -12.35 -9.01 3.98
C MET A 129 -12.53 -7.61 3.44
N LYS A 130 -13.17 -7.47 2.26
CA LYS A 130 -13.64 -6.18 1.75
C LYS A 130 -14.73 -5.63 2.67
N ILE A 131 -14.65 -4.34 3.02
CA ILE A 131 -15.67 -3.62 3.79
C ILE A 131 -15.96 -2.26 3.17
N GLY A 132 -17.12 -1.68 3.51
CA GLY A 132 -17.52 -0.36 3.03
C GLY A 132 -17.71 -0.30 1.51
N THR A 133 -17.52 0.86 0.95
CA THR A 133 -17.68 1.09 -0.50
C THR A 133 -16.38 0.81 -1.24
N TRP A 134 -16.49 0.02 -2.30
CA TRP A 134 -15.46 -0.22 -3.29
C TRP A 134 -15.87 0.43 -4.60
N SER A 135 -14.98 1.20 -5.19
CA SER A 135 -15.26 1.96 -6.42
C SER A 135 -14.27 1.61 -7.51
N ARG A 136 -14.78 1.40 -8.74
CA ARG A 136 -13.97 1.25 -9.95
C ARG A 136 -14.19 2.45 -10.87
N TYR A 137 -13.08 2.93 -11.42
CA TYR A 137 -12.99 4.11 -12.25
C TYR A 137 -12.57 3.76 -13.66
N ASN A 138 -13.08 4.49 -14.64
CA ASN A 138 -12.53 4.44 -15.98
C ASN A 138 -11.26 5.30 -16.11
N MET A 139 -10.59 5.24 -17.25
CA MET A 139 -9.37 6.01 -17.51
C MET A 139 -9.58 7.54 -17.52
N THR A 140 -10.80 8.04 -17.56
CA THR A 140 -11.09 9.49 -17.41
C THR A 140 -11.28 9.90 -15.95
N GLY A 141 -11.34 8.92 -15.00
CA GLY A 141 -11.51 9.14 -13.57
C GLY A 141 -12.98 9.17 -13.12
N VAL A 142 -13.90 8.79 -14.01
CA VAL A 142 -15.34 8.66 -13.68
C VAL A 142 -15.56 7.29 -13.05
N VAL A 143 -16.33 7.23 -11.95
CA VAL A 143 -16.80 6.00 -11.35
C VAL A 143 -17.71 5.26 -12.33
N VAL A 144 -17.44 3.98 -12.56
CA VAL A 144 -18.24 3.12 -13.47
C VAL A 144 -18.93 1.99 -12.73
N GLU A 145 -18.40 1.59 -11.58
CA GLU A 145 -18.99 0.58 -10.69
C GLU A 145 -18.70 0.89 -9.24
N GLU A 146 -19.64 0.52 -8.37
CA GLU A 146 -19.48 0.50 -6.92
C GLU A 146 -20.07 -0.77 -6.33
N TRP A 147 -19.43 -1.27 -5.28
CA TRP A 147 -19.89 -2.37 -4.44
C TRP A 147 -19.89 -1.91 -3.00
N ASN A 148 -20.93 -2.24 -2.25
CA ASN A 148 -20.99 -1.96 -0.83
C ASN A 148 -20.97 -3.27 -0.03
N TYR A 149 -20.03 -3.36 0.90
CA TYR A 149 -19.82 -4.52 1.76
C TYR A 149 -20.13 -4.18 3.21
N ASP A 150 -20.75 -5.11 3.93
CA ASP A 150 -20.88 -5.01 5.39
C ASP A 150 -19.53 -5.28 6.09
N ASN A 151 -19.51 -5.13 7.42
CA ASN A 151 -18.31 -5.36 8.24
C ASN A 151 -17.85 -6.84 8.29
N ASN A 152 -18.62 -7.76 7.73
CA ASN A 152 -18.30 -9.19 7.61
C ASN A 152 -17.90 -9.58 6.17
N GLY A 153 -17.74 -8.60 5.28
CA GLY A 153 -17.34 -8.82 3.89
C GLY A 153 -18.46 -9.30 2.97
N ARG A 154 -19.73 -9.25 3.41
CA ARG A 154 -20.88 -9.61 2.58
C ARG A 154 -21.19 -8.43 1.65
N ASN A 155 -21.30 -8.68 0.36
CA ASN A 155 -21.77 -7.67 -0.59
C ASN A 155 -23.27 -7.38 -0.36
N LEU A 156 -23.60 -6.12 -0.15
CA LEU A 156 -24.95 -5.62 0.11
C LEU A 156 -25.61 -5.12 -1.16
N CYS A 157 -24.86 -4.41 -2.01
CA CYS A 157 -25.35 -3.91 -3.29
C CYS A 157 -24.20 -3.68 -4.28
N GLU A 158 -24.59 -3.65 -5.56
CA GLU A 158 -23.74 -3.28 -6.69
C GLU A 158 -24.42 -2.21 -7.50
N ILE A 159 -23.67 -1.18 -7.88
CA ILE A 159 -24.16 -0.07 -8.69
C ILE A 159 -23.26 0.06 -9.90
N THR A 160 -23.85 0.11 -11.09
CA THR A 160 -23.13 0.48 -12.31
C THR A 160 -23.60 1.85 -12.81
N TYR A 161 -22.68 2.59 -13.42
CA TYR A 161 -22.92 3.95 -13.86
C TYR A 161 -22.72 4.08 -15.37
N TYR A 162 -23.41 5.04 -15.98
CA TYR A 162 -23.06 5.56 -17.28
C TYR A 162 -21.82 6.48 -17.18
N ASN A 163 -21.16 6.75 -18.30
CA ASN A 163 -19.99 7.64 -18.33
C ASN A 163 -20.28 9.09 -17.89
N ASN A 164 -21.53 9.51 -17.86
CA ASN A 164 -21.97 10.81 -17.34
C ASN A 164 -22.18 10.81 -15.80
N GLY A 165 -21.93 9.67 -15.12
CA GLY A 165 -22.12 9.51 -13.67
C GLY A 165 -23.55 9.17 -13.24
N THR A 166 -24.51 9.06 -14.17
CA THR A 166 -25.88 8.63 -13.84
C THR A 166 -25.89 7.13 -13.56
N VAL A 167 -26.65 6.68 -12.56
CA VAL A 167 -26.85 5.25 -12.27
C VAL A 167 -27.45 4.57 -13.50
N LYS A 168 -26.84 3.46 -13.92
CA LYS A 168 -27.31 2.59 -14.99
C LYS A 168 -28.08 1.39 -14.45
N ARG A 169 -27.56 0.78 -13.37
CA ARG A 169 -28.12 -0.41 -12.75
C ARG A 169 -27.80 -0.42 -11.27
N TYR A 170 -28.76 -0.79 -10.47
CA TYR A 170 -28.64 -1.01 -9.03
C TYR A 170 -29.11 -2.42 -8.68
N CYS A 171 -28.26 -3.22 -8.09
CA CYS A 171 -28.56 -4.55 -7.58
C CYS A 171 -28.53 -4.51 -6.06
N ASP A 172 -29.62 -4.89 -5.43
CA ASP A 172 -29.73 -5.00 -3.97
C ASP A 172 -29.76 -6.48 -3.60
N TYR A 173 -28.66 -6.95 -2.98
CA TYR A 173 -28.50 -8.35 -2.59
C TYR A 173 -29.31 -8.74 -1.36
N PHE A 174 -29.75 -7.76 -0.56
CA PHE A 174 -30.63 -8.01 0.58
C PHE A 174 -32.06 -8.26 0.14
N SER A 175 -32.63 -7.37 -0.66
CA SER A 175 -33.98 -7.52 -1.22
C SER A 175 -34.04 -8.45 -2.44
N LYS A 176 -32.87 -8.87 -2.97
CA LYS A 176 -32.72 -9.66 -4.19
C LYS A 176 -33.44 -9.02 -5.39
N THR A 177 -33.20 -7.74 -5.61
CA THR A 177 -33.85 -6.98 -6.68
C THR A 177 -32.86 -6.20 -7.51
N ILE A 178 -33.22 -6.00 -8.79
CA ILE A 178 -32.49 -5.17 -9.75
C ILE A 178 -33.40 -4.04 -10.20
N GLN A 179 -32.82 -2.84 -10.29
CA GLN A 179 -33.43 -1.66 -10.94
C GLN A 179 -32.49 -1.15 -12.01
N GLU A 180 -33.01 -0.94 -13.21
CA GLU A 180 -32.28 -0.29 -14.31
C GLU A 180 -32.80 1.13 -14.54
N TYR A 181 -31.91 2.00 -15.08
CA TYR A 181 -32.18 3.41 -15.32
C TYR A 181 -31.74 3.81 -16.73
N ASN A 182 -32.36 4.82 -17.29
CA ASN A 182 -31.92 5.50 -18.51
C ASN A 182 -30.78 6.49 -18.19
N MET A 183 -30.11 7.00 -19.23
CA MET A 183 -29.05 8.01 -19.08
C MET A 183 -29.49 9.33 -18.45
N ASP A 184 -30.79 9.65 -18.53
CA ASP A 184 -31.39 10.82 -17.89
C ASP A 184 -31.78 10.60 -16.42
N GLY A 185 -31.54 9.39 -15.89
CA GLY A 185 -31.84 8.99 -14.51
C GLY A 185 -33.28 8.48 -14.32
N SER A 186 -34.12 8.43 -15.35
CA SER A 186 -35.44 7.84 -15.26
C SER A 186 -35.36 6.30 -15.16
N MET A 187 -36.27 5.68 -14.42
CA MET A 187 -36.34 4.24 -14.29
C MET A 187 -36.72 3.54 -15.59
N LYS A 188 -36.07 2.43 -15.90
CA LYS A 188 -36.42 1.49 -16.97
C LYS A 188 -37.32 0.39 -16.43
N GLY A 189 -38.65 0.67 -16.43
CA GLY A 189 -39.61 -0.30 -15.93
C GLY A 189 -39.56 -0.50 -14.40
N GLU A 190 -40.18 -1.58 -13.93
CA GLU A 190 -40.28 -1.89 -12.51
C GLU A 190 -39.04 -2.64 -12.00
N LYS A 191 -38.84 -2.61 -10.68
CA LYS A 191 -37.84 -3.42 -9.98
C LYS A 191 -38.12 -4.92 -10.18
N VAL A 192 -37.13 -5.67 -10.61
CA VAL A 192 -37.28 -7.09 -10.87
C VAL A 192 -36.45 -7.92 -9.87
N PRO A 193 -36.93 -9.10 -9.44
CA PRO A 193 -36.13 -10.03 -8.61
C PRO A 193 -35.02 -10.70 -9.43
N PHE A 194 -33.96 -11.18 -8.76
CA PHE A 194 -32.90 -12.03 -9.32
C PHE A 194 -32.54 -13.20 -8.42
#